data_2bfff801de4ddc82ac6f7d9d3f1b4995
#
_entry.id   2bfff801de4ddc82ac6f7d9d3f1b4995
#
_cell.length_a   1.000
_cell.length_b   1.000
_cell.length_c   1.000
_cell.angle_alpha   90.00
_cell.angle_beta   90.00
_cell.angle_gamma   90.00
#
_symmetry.space_group_name_H-M   'P 1'
#
loop_
_entity.id
_entity.type
_entity.pdbx_description
1 polymer ?
#
loop_
_entity_poly.entity_id
_entity_poly.type
_entity_poly.pdbx_seq_one_letter_code
_entity_poly.pdbx_strand_id
1 'polypeptide(L)'
;FAVGRTQEMLYFLRKIKADNLLPEFPDFDVYVDSPLAVQATNIFKEHYVDCYDEEAMELLNQGINPIAFPGLKLSITSDESRAINFDEHYKVILSASGMCYAGRIKHHLKHNLWRENSTIVFVGYQAVGTLGRALLEGAKDVRLFGEEIHVSAEIVRLSGISGHADNEGLMRWASAFKEKPQRVFVTHGEDTVCRVHAARLKNELGYDTYAPFSGTVFDLVNNVLEKETEGIIIEHAKEKAKARKASGVYARLEAAGHRLLAVIRHNEGGANKDLARFADQINSLCDKWDR
;
A
#
# COMPACT_ATOMS: atom_id res chain seq x y z
N PHE A 1 -2.92 -4.90 1.73
CA PHE A 1 -1.97 -5.67 0.95
C PHE A 1 -2.68 -6.35 -0.24
N ALA A 2 -2.00 -6.47 -1.39
CA ALA A 2 -2.54 -7.13 -2.58
C ALA A 2 -2.62 -8.67 -2.39
N VAL A 3 -1.77 -9.22 -1.54
CA VAL A 3 -1.68 -10.65 -1.23
C VAL A 3 -2.14 -10.90 0.20
N GLY A 4 -2.96 -11.91 0.40
CA GLY A 4 -3.53 -12.34 1.66
C GLY A 4 -4.74 -11.48 2.07
N ARG A 5 -4.53 -10.22 2.47
CA ARG A 5 -5.59 -9.36 2.98
C ARG A 5 -6.72 -9.09 1.98
N THR A 6 -6.42 -8.93 0.70
CA THR A 6 -7.45 -8.76 -0.33
C THR A 6 -8.34 -10.01 -0.42
N GLN A 7 -7.75 -11.20 -0.42
CA GLN A 7 -8.49 -12.46 -0.52
C GLN A 7 -9.34 -12.71 0.72
N GLU A 8 -8.83 -12.38 1.89
CA GLU A 8 -9.61 -12.42 3.14
C GLU A 8 -10.81 -11.47 3.12
N MET A 9 -10.63 -10.24 2.62
CA MET A 9 -11.75 -9.31 2.43
C MET A 9 -12.77 -9.84 1.43
N LEU A 10 -12.35 -10.52 0.35
CA LEU A 10 -13.27 -11.16 -0.59
C LEU A 10 -14.09 -12.28 0.09
N TYR A 11 -13.46 -13.05 0.97
CA TYR A 11 -14.15 -14.06 1.76
C TYR A 11 -15.28 -13.44 2.61
N PHE A 12 -14.99 -12.39 3.37
CA PHE A 12 -15.99 -11.72 4.19
C PHE A 12 -17.08 -11.04 3.35
N LEU A 13 -16.75 -10.41 2.23
CA LEU A 13 -17.73 -9.78 1.34
C LEU A 13 -18.66 -10.83 0.71
N ARG A 14 -18.11 -12.01 0.32
CA ARG A 14 -18.93 -13.14 -0.09
C ARG A 14 -19.93 -13.53 0.98
N LYS A 15 -19.44 -13.67 2.23
CA LYS A 15 -20.30 -14.05 3.37
C LYS A 15 -21.38 -13.02 3.61
N ILE A 16 -21.06 -11.72 3.60
CA ILE A 16 -22.03 -10.62 3.73
C ILE A 16 -23.15 -10.75 2.68
N LYS A 17 -22.78 -11.03 1.42
CA LYS A 17 -23.78 -11.22 0.35
C LYS A 17 -24.58 -12.51 0.49
N ALA A 18 -23.92 -13.63 0.79
CA ALA A 18 -24.57 -14.93 0.90
C ALA A 18 -25.57 -14.97 2.08
N ASP A 19 -25.22 -14.37 3.20
CA ASP A 19 -26.03 -14.30 4.40
C ASP A 19 -27.03 -13.12 4.39
N ASN A 20 -27.07 -12.33 3.29
CA ASN A 20 -27.91 -11.14 3.12
C ASN A 20 -27.83 -10.18 4.32
N LEU A 21 -26.59 -9.91 4.80
CA LEU A 21 -26.37 -9.06 5.98
C LEU A 21 -26.59 -7.56 5.70
N LEU A 22 -26.71 -7.18 4.44
CA LEU A 22 -27.02 -5.82 3.97
C LEU A 22 -28.28 -5.83 3.09
N PRO A 23 -29.46 -6.11 3.63
CA PRO A 23 -30.68 -6.25 2.84
C PRO A 23 -31.10 -4.96 2.12
N GLU A 24 -30.61 -3.79 2.56
CA GLU A 24 -30.86 -2.50 1.90
C GLU A 24 -29.99 -2.31 0.64
N PHE A 25 -28.91 -3.07 0.50
CA PHE A 25 -27.96 -3.02 -0.62
C PHE A 25 -27.67 -4.43 -1.16
N PRO A 26 -28.66 -5.18 -1.67
CA PRO A 26 -28.48 -6.60 -2.00
C PRO A 26 -27.53 -6.83 -3.17
N ASP A 27 -27.49 -5.90 -4.12
CA ASP A 27 -26.79 -6.03 -5.42
C ASP A 27 -25.52 -5.17 -5.54
N PHE A 28 -24.88 -4.84 -4.40
CA PHE A 28 -23.64 -4.06 -4.49
C PHE A 28 -22.53 -4.80 -5.24
N ASP A 29 -21.83 -4.07 -6.10
CA ASP A 29 -20.66 -4.58 -6.79
C ASP A 29 -19.39 -4.52 -5.91
N VAL A 30 -18.51 -5.47 -6.12
CA VAL A 30 -17.17 -5.49 -5.48
C VAL A 30 -16.11 -5.47 -6.55
N TYR A 31 -15.31 -4.44 -6.59
CA TYR A 31 -14.19 -4.30 -7.52
C TYR A 31 -12.87 -4.63 -6.85
N VAL A 32 -12.07 -5.51 -7.46
CA VAL A 32 -10.65 -5.64 -7.16
C VAL A 32 -9.88 -4.84 -8.19
N ASP A 33 -9.50 -3.61 -7.82
CA ASP A 33 -8.80 -2.69 -8.70
C ASP A 33 -7.31 -2.59 -8.34
N SER A 34 -6.62 -3.69 -8.57
CA SER A 34 -5.16 -3.82 -8.43
C SER A 34 -4.71 -5.02 -9.28
N PRO A 35 -3.91 -4.82 -10.36
CA PRO A 35 -3.43 -5.94 -11.17
C PRO A 35 -2.70 -7.02 -10.38
N LEU A 36 -1.90 -6.62 -9.39
CA LEU A 36 -1.20 -7.56 -8.51
C LEU A 36 -2.17 -8.36 -7.63
N ALA A 37 -3.22 -7.72 -7.11
CA ALA A 37 -4.22 -8.40 -6.31
C ALA A 37 -5.05 -9.39 -7.15
N VAL A 38 -5.35 -9.04 -8.40
CA VAL A 38 -6.02 -9.94 -9.35
C VAL A 38 -5.15 -11.18 -9.62
N GLN A 39 -3.86 -11.00 -9.90
CA GLN A 39 -2.93 -12.11 -10.11
C GLN A 39 -2.83 -13.00 -8.86
N ALA A 40 -2.66 -12.40 -7.68
CA ALA A 40 -2.63 -13.13 -6.43
C ALA A 40 -3.93 -13.93 -6.21
N THR A 41 -5.10 -13.33 -6.47
CA THR A 41 -6.39 -14.02 -6.32
C THR A 41 -6.50 -15.24 -7.24
N ASN A 42 -5.96 -15.15 -8.46
CA ASN A 42 -5.93 -16.31 -9.36
C ASN A 42 -5.02 -17.42 -8.84
N ILE A 43 -3.84 -17.08 -8.32
CA ILE A 43 -2.94 -18.06 -7.68
C ILE A 43 -3.62 -18.74 -6.48
N PHE A 44 -4.32 -18.01 -5.63
CA PHE A 44 -5.10 -18.57 -4.53
C PHE A 44 -6.15 -19.60 -5.02
N LYS A 45 -6.79 -19.31 -6.17
CA LYS A 45 -7.77 -20.24 -6.77
C LYS A 45 -7.13 -21.49 -7.36
N GLU A 46 -5.89 -21.40 -7.84
CA GLU A 46 -5.17 -22.55 -8.42
C GLU A 46 -4.58 -23.48 -7.35
N HIS A 47 -4.16 -22.90 -6.20
CA HIS A 47 -3.48 -23.61 -5.12
C HIS A 47 -4.36 -23.81 -3.87
N TYR A 48 -5.66 -23.98 -4.06
CA TYR A 48 -6.62 -24.12 -2.95
C TYR A 48 -6.32 -25.32 -2.05
N VAL A 49 -5.83 -26.43 -2.60
CA VAL A 49 -5.54 -27.66 -1.84
C VAL A 49 -4.51 -27.44 -0.74
N ASP A 50 -3.50 -26.62 -1.02
CA ASP A 50 -2.38 -26.37 -0.11
C ASP A 50 -2.59 -25.13 0.78
N CYS A 51 -3.54 -24.25 0.41
CA CYS A 51 -3.62 -22.92 0.98
C CYS A 51 -4.93 -22.61 1.71
N TYR A 52 -5.98 -23.39 1.48
CA TYR A 52 -7.27 -23.17 2.15
C TYR A 52 -7.36 -23.99 3.44
N ASP A 53 -7.94 -23.37 4.44
CA ASP A 53 -8.28 -24.03 5.69
C ASP A 53 -9.51 -24.94 5.56
N GLU A 54 -9.88 -25.61 6.63
CA GLU A 54 -10.99 -26.54 6.66
C GLU A 54 -12.33 -25.87 6.30
N GLU A 55 -12.57 -24.64 6.77
CA GLU A 55 -13.80 -23.86 6.49
C GLU A 55 -13.92 -23.53 5.00
N ALA A 56 -12.85 -23.05 4.37
CA ALA A 56 -12.83 -22.73 2.95
C ALA A 56 -12.95 -23.98 2.08
N MET A 57 -12.34 -25.09 2.49
CA MET A 57 -12.46 -26.39 1.82
C MET A 57 -13.88 -26.96 1.91
N GLU A 58 -14.55 -26.80 3.03
CA GLU A 58 -15.95 -27.22 3.19
C GLU A 58 -16.88 -26.47 2.23
N LEU A 59 -16.68 -25.14 2.05
CA LEU A 59 -17.41 -24.38 1.06
C LEU A 59 -17.19 -24.89 -0.38
N LEU A 60 -15.94 -25.21 -0.74
CA LEU A 60 -15.65 -25.78 -2.06
C LEU A 60 -16.33 -27.13 -2.26
N ASN A 61 -16.37 -28.00 -1.26
CA ASN A 61 -17.06 -29.28 -1.31
C ASN A 61 -18.58 -29.11 -1.52
N GLN A 62 -19.14 -27.98 -1.08
CA GLN A 62 -20.53 -27.60 -1.34
C GLN A 62 -20.72 -26.90 -2.69
N GLY A 63 -19.67 -26.78 -3.51
CA GLY A 63 -19.70 -26.09 -4.80
C GLY A 63 -19.66 -24.55 -4.69
N ILE A 64 -19.33 -24.00 -3.52
CA ILE A 64 -19.26 -22.57 -3.25
C ILE A 64 -17.81 -22.12 -3.30
N ASN A 65 -17.50 -21.15 -4.17
CA ASN A 65 -16.16 -20.55 -4.19
C ASN A 65 -15.98 -19.56 -3.03
N PRO A 66 -14.98 -19.73 -2.14
CA PRO A 66 -14.81 -18.89 -0.95
C PRO A 66 -14.51 -17.42 -1.24
N ILE A 67 -13.87 -17.13 -2.39
CA ILE A 67 -13.38 -15.79 -2.75
C ILE A 67 -13.92 -15.30 -4.10
N ALA A 68 -14.96 -15.94 -4.64
CA ALA A 68 -15.65 -15.50 -5.85
C ALA A 68 -17.17 -15.63 -5.66
N PHE A 69 -17.90 -14.61 -6.07
CA PHE A 69 -19.34 -14.48 -5.86
C PHE A 69 -19.97 -13.56 -6.91
N PRO A 70 -21.28 -13.60 -7.11
CA PRO A 70 -21.97 -12.66 -8.02
C PRO A 70 -21.73 -11.20 -7.64
N GLY A 71 -21.40 -10.36 -8.63
CA GLY A 71 -21.06 -8.95 -8.44
C GLY A 71 -19.57 -8.70 -8.14
N LEU A 72 -18.71 -9.73 -8.07
CA LEU A 72 -17.26 -9.54 -8.03
C LEU A 72 -16.73 -9.21 -9.43
N LYS A 73 -16.04 -8.09 -9.55
CA LYS A 73 -15.44 -7.58 -10.80
C LYS A 73 -13.94 -7.37 -10.60
N LEU A 74 -13.14 -7.90 -11.52
CA LEU A 74 -11.68 -7.78 -11.51
C LEU A 74 -11.27 -6.74 -12.56
N SER A 75 -10.64 -5.64 -12.13
CA SER A 75 -10.18 -4.57 -13.00
C SER A 75 -8.70 -4.72 -13.30
N ILE A 76 -8.35 -4.91 -14.57
CA ILE A 76 -6.98 -5.12 -15.04
C ILE A 76 -6.46 -3.88 -15.76
N THR A 77 -7.26 -3.31 -16.66
CA THR A 77 -6.87 -2.16 -17.49
C THR A 77 -7.03 -0.83 -16.76
N SER A 78 -6.34 0.19 -17.28
CA SER A 78 -6.49 1.56 -16.75
C SER A 78 -7.85 2.17 -17.07
N ASP A 79 -8.48 1.76 -18.15
CA ASP A 79 -9.80 2.27 -18.56
C ASP A 79 -10.89 1.68 -17.69
N GLU A 80 -10.84 0.38 -17.37
CA GLU A 80 -11.70 -0.24 -16.36
C GLU A 80 -11.60 0.46 -15.01
N SER A 81 -10.37 0.71 -14.55
CA SER A 81 -10.11 1.42 -13.30
C SER A 81 -10.70 2.83 -13.27
N ARG A 82 -10.61 3.56 -14.41
CA ARG A 82 -11.22 4.89 -14.53
C ARG A 82 -12.73 4.81 -14.49
N ALA A 83 -13.33 3.85 -15.19
CA ALA A 83 -14.78 3.69 -15.26
C ALA A 83 -15.41 3.51 -13.87
N ILE A 84 -14.72 2.83 -12.94
CA ILE A 84 -15.19 2.64 -11.56
C ILE A 84 -15.47 3.98 -10.85
N ASN A 85 -14.65 5.01 -11.10
CA ASN A 85 -14.81 6.31 -10.45
C ASN A 85 -15.98 7.15 -11.00
N PHE A 86 -16.48 6.82 -12.17
CA PHE A 86 -17.62 7.48 -12.81
C PHE A 86 -18.94 6.68 -12.66
N ASP A 87 -18.86 5.48 -12.17
CA ASP A 87 -20.04 4.70 -11.81
C ASP A 87 -20.61 5.23 -10.49
N GLU A 88 -21.88 5.62 -10.49
CA GLU A 88 -22.56 6.20 -9.32
C GLU A 88 -23.28 5.17 -8.46
N HIS A 89 -23.36 3.91 -8.89
CA HIS A 89 -23.96 2.85 -8.08
C HIS A 89 -23.10 2.57 -6.84
N TYR A 90 -23.77 2.18 -5.76
CA TYR A 90 -23.07 1.77 -4.53
C TYR A 90 -22.20 0.52 -4.77
N LYS A 91 -20.98 0.55 -4.29
CA LYS A 91 -19.98 -0.48 -4.55
C LYS A 91 -18.90 -0.50 -3.48
N VAL A 92 -18.19 -1.60 -3.43
CA VAL A 92 -16.94 -1.74 -2.65
C VAL A 92 -15.75 -1.79 -3.62
N ILE A 93 -14.71 -1.03 -3.35
CA ILE A 93 -13.48 -1.01 -4.15
C ILE A 93 -12.33 -1.49 -3.27
N LEU A 94 -11.75 -2.64 -3.63
CA LEU A 94 -10.52 -3.16 -3.02
C LEU A 94 -9.33 -2.75 -3.88
N SER A 95 -8.48 -1.87 -3.36
CA SER A 95 -7.33 -1.36 -4.11
C SER A 95 -6.07 -1.28 -3.25
N ALA A 96 -4.93 -1.57 -3.82
CA ALA A 96 -3.61 -1.42 -3.22
C ALA A 96 -2.96 -0.10 -3.70
N SER A 97 -2.02 0.49 -2.95
CA SER A 97 -1.33 0.03 -1.75
C SER A 97 -2.06 0.40 -0.46
N GLY A 98 -1.92 -0.45 0.58
CA GLY A 98 -2.63 -0.26 1.84
C GLY A 98 -2.26 1.01 2.63
N MET A 99 -1.10 1.61 2.39
CA MET A 99 -0.67 2.87 3.02
C MET A 99 -0.91 4.10 2.14
N CYS A 100 -1.60 3.93 1.01
CA CYS A 100 -1.99 5.00 0.07
C CYS A 100 -0.82 5.74 -0.59
N TYR A 101 0.39 5.14 -0.64
CA TYR A 101 1.57 5.77 -1.26
C TYR A 101 1.59 5.68 -2.77
N ALA A 102 1.15 4.56 -3.32
CA ALA A 102 1.24 4.25 -4.73
C ALA A 102 0.02 3.46 -5.20
N GLY A 103 -0.06 3.20 -6.48
CA GLY A 103 -1.13 2.38 -7.06
C GLY A 103 -2.44 3.13 -7.29
N ARG A 104 -3.42 2.37 -7.71
CA ARG A 104 -4.74 2.86 -8.14
C ARG A 104 -5.55 3.46 -6.99
N ILE A 105 -5.30 3.03 -5.75
CA ILE A 105 -5.94 3.59 -4.56
C ILE A 105 -5.85 5.12 -4.49
N LYS A 106 -4.74 5.70 -4.95
CA LYS A 106 -4.58 7.16 -4.95
C LYS A 106 -5.58 7.87 -5.87
N HIS A 107 -5.93 7.23 -6.99
CA HIS A 107 -6.96 7.76 -7.89
C HIS A 107 -8.35 7.62 -7.26
N HIS A 108 -8.65 6.50 -6.65
CA HIS A 108 -9.92 6.32 -5.93
C HIS A 108 -10.05 7.31 -4.76
N LEU A 109 -8.99 7.53 -3.99
CA LEU A 109 -8.99 8.55 -2.93
C LEU A 109 -9.22 9.96 -3.48
N LYS A 110 -8.57 10.32 -4.61
CA LYS A 110 -8.80 11.61 -5.25
C LYS A 110 -10.26 11.84 -5.63
N HIS A 111 -10.95 10.79 -6.09
CA HIS A 111 -12.33 10.87 -6.54
C HIS A 111 -13.37 10.73 -5.42
N ASN A 112 -13.01 10.18 -4.27
CA ASN A 112 -13.98 9.82 -3.23
C ASN A 112 -13.77 10.51 -1.88
N LEU A 113 -12.58 11.04 -1.55
CA LEU A 113 -12.32 11.67 -0.24
C LEU A 113 -13.19 12.90 0.04
N TRP A 114 -13.60 13.62 -0.96
CA TRP A 114 -14.43 14.82 -0.83
C TRP A 114 -15.94 14.52 -0.78
N ARG A 115 -16.33 13.25 -0.99
CA ARG A 115 -17.74 12.82 -1.00
C ARG A 115 -18.17 12.38 0.39
N GLU A 116 -19.21 13.00 0.93
CA GLU A 116 -19.78 12.66 2.24
C GLU A 116 -20.41 11.26 2.28
N ASN A 117 -20.85 10.75 1.13
CA ASN A 117 -21.44 9.41 1.00
C ASN A 117 -20.41 8.31 0.72
N SER A 118 -19.13 8.58 0.92
CA SER A 118 -18.05 7.61 0.75
C SER A 118 -17.42 7.28 2.11
N THR A 119 -17.05 6.00 2.28
CA THR A 119 -16.31 5.53 3.44
C THR A 119 -14.99 4.94 3.00
N ILE A 120 -13.88 5.37 3.61
CA ILE A 120 -12.54 4.81 3.39
C ILE A 120 -12.22 3.87 4.55
N VAL A 121 -12.11 2.57 4.25
CA VAL A 121 -11.88 1.54 5.26
C VAL A 121 -10.42 1.08 5.23
N PHE A 122 -9.69 1.33 6.31
CA PHE A 122 -8.33 0.83 6.50
C PHE A 122 -8.35 -0.54 7.17
N VAL A 123 -7.85 -1.54 6.47
CA VAL A 123 -7.82 -2.96 6.91
C VAL A 123 -6.46 -3.41 7.44
N GLY A 124 -5.55 -2.48 7.72
CA GLY A 124 -4.22 -2.79 8.22
C GLY A 124 -3.53 -1.57 8.83
N TYR A 125 -2.35 -1.84 9.39
CA TYR A 125 -1.51 -0.82 10.01
C TYR A 125 -1.13 0.29 9.02
N GLN A 126 -1.12 1.52 9.53
CA GLN A 126 -0.70 2.72 8.79
C GLN A 126 0.54 3.30 9.47
N ALA A 127 1.67 3.27 8.76
CA ALA A 127 2.95 3.78 9.29
C ALA A 127 2.94 5.31 9.40
N VAL A 128 3.66 5.81 10.40
CA VAL A 128 3.86 7.25 10.59
C VAL A 128 4.41 7.91 9.33
N GLY A 129 3.87 9.07 8.97
CA GLY A 129 4.26 9.82 7.77
C GLY A 129 3.57 9.37 6.48
N THR A 130 2.69 8.35 6.51
CA THR A 130 1.92 7.91 5.34
C THR A 130 0.63 8.71 5.18
N LEU A 131 0.09 8.76 3.96
CA LEU A 131 -1.22 9.36 3.70
C LEU A 131 -2.32 8.62 4.47
N GLY A 132 -2.29 7.30 4.50
CA GLY A 132 -3.25 6.50 5.25
C GLY A 132 -3.22 6.82 6.75
N ARG A 133 -2.03 7.05 7.34
CA ARG A 133 -1.89 7.46 8.73
C ARG A 133 -2.47 8.85 8.96
N ALA A 134 -2.19 9.81 8.10
CA ALA A 134 -2.74 11.16 8.20
C ALA A 134 -4.28 11.17 8.15
N LEU A 135 -4.88 10.35 7.28
CA LEU A 135 -6.33 10.19 7.20
C LEU A 135 -6.91 9.60 8.50
N LEU A 136 -6.29 8.54 9.05
CA LEU A 136 -6.71 7.95 10.33
C LEU A 136 -6.57 8.90 11.52
N GLU A 137 -5.61 9.85 11.47
CA GLU A 137 -5.41 10.89 12.49
C GLU A 137 -6.36 12.08 12.30
N GLY A 138 -7.26 12.03 11.31
CA GLY A 138 -8.31 13.02 11.11
C GLY A 138 -7.87 14.24 10.28
N ALA A 139 -6.89 14.09 9.38
CA ALA A 139 -6.53 15.14 8.44
C ALA A 139 -7.76 15.63 7.67
N LYS A 140 -8.01 16.94 7.69
CA LYS A 140 -9.15 17.57 7.00
C LYS A 140 -8.85 17.85 5.55
N ASP A 141 -7.59 18.07 5.22
CA ASP A 141 -7.13 18.34 3.86
C ASP A 141 -5.87 17.53 3.59
N VAL A 142 -5.82 16.89 2.42
CA VAL A 142 -4.68 16.09 1.98
C VAL A 142 -4.27 16.46 0.57
N ARG A 143 -3.01 16.18 0.21
CA ARG A 143 -2.51 16.47 -1.13
C ARG A 143 -2.32 15.19 -1.93
N LEU A 144 -3.05 15.08 -3.05
CA LEU A 144 -2.96 14.00 -4.02
C LEU A 144 -2.66 14.56 -5.42
N PHE A 145 -1.66 14.02 -6.10
CA PHE A 145 -1.24 14.46 -7.44
C PHE A 145 -0.99 15.98 -7.57
N GLY A 146 -0.60 16.64 -6.48
CA GLY A 146 -0.34 18.07 -6.43
C GLY A 146 -1.57 18.94 -6.12
N GLU A 147 -2.77 18.36 -6.09
CA GLU A 147 -4.02 19.03 -5.75
C GLU A 147 -4.35 18.84 -4.26
N GLU A 148 -4.93 19.85 -3.64
CA GLU A 148 -5.45 19.79 -2.27
C GLU A 148 -6.90 19.28 -2.32
N ILE A 149 -7.21 18.29 -1.48
CA ILE A 149 -8.50 17.62 -1.44
C ILE A 149 -9.01 17.65 -0.02
N HIS A 150 -10.20 18.23 0.15
CA HIS A 150 -10.90 18.21 1.43
C HIS A 150 -11.42 16.79 1.73
N VAL A 151 -11.31 16.37 3.00
CA VAL A 151 -11.75 15.03 3.47
C VAL A 151 -13.12 15.19 4.09
N SER A 152 -14.15 14.85 3.33
CA SER A 152 -15.55 14.75 3.79
C SER A 152 -15.98 13.30 3.97
N ALA A 153 -15.28 12.36 3.32
CA ALA A 153 -15.55 10.93 3.45
C ALA A 153 -15.34 10.45 4.88
N GLU A 154 -16.15 9.47 5.29
CA GLU A 154 -15.94 8.77 6.55
C GLU A 154 -14.64 7.98 6.51
N ILE A 155 -13.83 8.05 7.57
CA ILE A 155 -12.57 7.31 7.71
C ILE A 155 -12.72 6.28 8.81
N VAL A 156 -12.64 5.00 8.43
CA VAL A 156 -12.84 3.87 9.35
C VAL A 156 -11.60 2.99 9.40
N ARG A 157 -11.25 2.53 10.58
CA ARG A 157 -10.27 1.47 10.78
C ARG A 157 -10.98 0.20 11.20
N LEU A 158 -10.81 -0.85 10.42
CA LEU A 158 -11.31 -2.17 10.78
C LEU A 158 -10.32 -2.83 11.76
N SER A 159 -10.78 -3.10 12.97
CA SER A 159 -10.00 -3.78 14.00
C SER A 159 -10.30 -5.28 14.01
N GLY A 160 -9.39 -6.08 14.53
CA GLY A 160 -9.61 -7.52 14.75
C GLY A 160 -9.27 -8.44 13.58
N ILE A 161 -8.91 -7.90 12.42
CA ILE A 161 -8.52 -8.70 11.24
C ILE A 161 -7.00 -8.74 11.00
N SER A 162 -6.18 -8.31 11.96
CA SER A 162 -4.73 -8.36 11.83
C SER A 162 -4.22 -9.80 11.99
N GLY A 163 -3.46 -10.29 11.01
CA GLY A 163 -2.72 -11.55 11.14
C GLY A 163 -1.42 -11.42 11.94
N HIS A 164 -1.08 -10.22 12.42
CA HIS A 164 0.08 -10.01 13.27
C HIS A 164 -0.29 -10.22 14.74
N ALA A 165 0.62 -10.83 15.51
CA ALA A 165 0.48 -10.91 16.95
C ALA A 165 0.53 -9.50 17.57
N ASP A 166 -0.31 -9.30 18.57
CA ASP A 166 -0.20 -8.15 19.46
C ASP A 166 0.95 -8.30 20.45
N ASN A 167 1.16 -7.31 21.32
CA ASN A 167 2.25 -7.33 22.27
C ASN A 167 2.20 -8.56 23.22
N GLU A 168 1.00 -8.97 23.63
CA GLU A 168 0.85 -10.16 24.49
C GLU A 168 1.09 -11.47 23.71
N GLY A 169 0.68 -11.51 22.43
CA GLY A 169 0.96 -12.61 21.53
C GLY A 169 2.45 -12.78 21.27
N LEU A 170 3.19 -11.67 21.07
CA LEU A 170 4.65 -11.69 20.92
C LEU A 170 5.34 -12.17 22.21
N MET A 171 4.87 -11.75 23.39
CA MET A 171 5.41 -12.22 24.67
C MET A 171 5.15 -13.71 24.87
N ARG A 172 3.93 -14.19 24.57
CA ARG A 172 3.61 -15.65 24.63
C ARG A 172 4.50 -16.45 23.70
N TRP A 173 4.70 -15.97 22.46
CA TRP A 173 5.58 -16.63 21.50
C TRP A 173 7.02 -16.68 22.01
N ALA A 174 7.54 -15.56 22.51
CA ALA A 174 8.90 -15.51 23.06
C ALA A 174 9.07 -16.39 24.31
N SER A 175 8.04 -16.52 25.14
CA SER A 175 8.08 -17.39 26.34
C SER A 175 8.03 -18.88 26.03
N ALA A 176 7.62 -19.26 24.82
CA ALA A 176 7.49 -20.66 24.41
C ALA A 176 8.82 -21.31 23.97
N PHE A 177 9.91 -20.58 23.88
CA PHE A 177 11.21 -21.17 23.58
C PHE A 177 11.67 -22.11 24.71
N LYS A 178 12.01 -23.34 24.36
CA LYS A 178 12.51 -24.34 25.32
C LYS A 178 13.87 -24.00 25.88
N GLU A 179 14.72 -23.41 25.04
CA GLU A 179 16.04 -22.94 25.40
C GLU A 179 16.11 -21.44 25.20
N LYS A 180 16.72 -20.73 26.15
CA LYS A 180 16.88 -19.28 26.02
C LYS A 180 17.79 -18.96 24.85
N PRO A 181 17.35 -18.08 23.93
CA PRO A 181 18.25 -17.58 22.90
C PRO A 181 19.40 -16.82 23.52
N GLN A 182 20.58 -16.93 22.93
CA GLN A 182 21.77 -16.21 23.38
C GLN A 182 21.56 -14.69 23.34
N ARG A 183 20.83 -14.20 22.33
CA ARG A 183 20.43 -12.80 22.20
C ARG A 183 19.13 -12.67 21.37
N VAL A 184 18.35 -11.65 21.67
CA VAL A 184 17.12 -11.31 20.92
C VAL A 184 17.26 -9.91 20.34
N PHE A 185 17.18 -9.80 19.02
CA PHE A 185 17.15 -8.53 18.31
C PHE A 185 15.71 -8.11 18.06
N VAL A 186 15.34 -6.92 18.52
CA VAL A 186 14.02 -6.34 18.27
C VAL A 186 14.15 -5.31 17.14
N THR A 187 13.62 -5.65 15.97
CA THR A 187 13.78 -4.86 14.73
C THR A 187 12.44 -4.56 14.09
N HIS A 188 12.45 -3.68 13.09
CA HIS A 188 11.28 -3.43 12.21
C HIS A 188 10.08 -2.84 12.95
N GLY A 189 10.31 -1.81 13.74
CA GLY A 189 9.27 -1.05 14.43
C GLY A 189 9.71 0.40 14.67
N GLU A 190 8.81 1.18 15.21
CA GLU A 190 9.13 2.52 15.70
C GLU A 190 10.13 2.41 16.86
N ASP A 191 11.08 3.36 16.95
CA ASP A 191 12.17 3.32 17.91
C ASP A 191 11.69 3.10 19.36
N THR A 192 10.71 3.88 19.80
CA THR A 192 10.14 3.75 21.14
C THR A 192 9.49 2.38 21.37
N VAL A 193 8.80 1.85 20.37
CA VAL A 193 8.13 0.54 20.45
C VAL A 193 9.14 -0.58 20.53
N CYS A 194 10.19 -0.55 19.70
CA CYS A 194 11.26 -1.56 19.74
C CYS A 194 11.97 -1.56 21.09
N ARG A 195 12.31 -0.41 21.63
CA ARG A 195 12.99 -0.31 22.93
C ARG A 195 12.11 -0.78 24.09
N VAL A 196 10.84 -0.38 24.10
CA VAL A 196 9.89 -0.82 25.14
C VAL A 196 9.71 -2.33 25.09
N HIS A 197 9.55 -2.91 23.90
CA HIS A 197 9.41 -4.37 23.75
C HIS A 197 10.70 -5.12 24.13
N ALA A 198 11.88 -4.62 23.75
CA ALA A 198 13.16 -5.18 24.17
C ALA A 198 13.32 -5.15 25.69
N ALA A 199 12.97 -4.03 26.32
CA ALA A 199 13.00 -3.90 27.78
C ALA A 199 12.02 -4.89 28.47
N ARG A 200 10.84 -5.07 27.89
CA ARG A 200 9.84 -6.04 28.38
C ARG A 200 10.36 -7.47 28.32
N LEU A 201 10.91 -7.90 27.17
CA LEU A 201 11.52 -9.22 27.01
C LEU A 201 12.66 -9.47 28.02
N LYS A 202 13.49 -8.44 28.28
CA LYS A 202 14.55 -8.51 29.26
C LYS A 202 14.00 -8.67 30.67
N ASN A 203 13.04 -7.83 31.05
CA ASN A 203 12.57 -7.75 32.43
C ASN A 203 11.66 -8.94 32.81
N GLU A 204 10.82 -9.40 31.90
CA GLU A 204 9.83 -10.46 32.17
C GLU A 204 10.39 -11.87 31.87
N LEU A 205 11.20 -12.02 30.80
CA LEU A 205 11.73 -13.33 30.39
C LEU A 205 13.23 -13.50 30.64
N GLY A 206 13.93 -12.44 31.08
CA GLY A 206 15.36 -12.47 31.39
C GLY A 206 16.21 -12.71 30.12
N TYR A 207 15.77 -12.26 28.96
CA TYR A 207 16.53 -12.38 27.72
C TYR A 207 17.58 -11.27 27.61
N ASP A 208 18.73 -11.56 26.98
CA ASP A 208 19.64 -10.55 26.49
C ASP A 208 19.09 -9.94 25.20
N THR A 209 18.64 -8.69 25.29
CA THR A 209 17.88 -8.04 24.22
C THR A 209 18.58 -6.81 23.69
N TYR A 210 18.49 -6.58 22.39
CA TYR A 210 19.04 -5.41 21.73
C TYR A 210 18.09 -4.89 20.64
N ALA A 211 17.83 -3.59 20.62
CA ALA A 211 17.06 -2.91 19.58
C ALA A 211 18.01 -2.04 18.72
N PRO A 212 18.57 -2.60 17.63
CA PRO A 212 19.59 -1.91 16.83
C PRO A 212 18.99 -0.83 15.95
N PHE A 213 19.73 0.25 15.77
CA PHE A 213 19.49 1.20 14.67
C PHE A 213 20.04 0.69 13.35
N SER A 214 19.53 1.24 12.25
CA SER A 214 19.98 0.89 10.89
C SER A 214 21.49 1.17 10.72
N GLY A 215 22.20 0.20 10.19
CA GLY A 215 23.66 0.26 9.98
C GLY A 215 24.49 -0.28 11.15
N THR A 216 23.85 -0.75 12.24
CA THR A 216 24.51 -1.53 13.29
C THR A 216 24.99 -2.86 12.74
N VAL A 217 26.22 -3.26 13.08
CA VAL A 217 26.82 -4.53 12.67
C VAL A 217 27.13 -5.37 13.91
N PHE A 218 26.69 -6.62 13.86
CA PHE A 218 26.83 -7.57 14.95
C PHE A 218 27.39 -8.91 14.44
N ASP A 219 28.47 -9.40 15.05
CA ASP A 219 29.00 -10.74 14.81
C ASP A 219 28.19 -11.76 15.61
N LEU A 220 27.36 -12.53 14.92
CA LEU A 220 26.50 -13.55 15.54
C LEU A 220 27.28 -14.76 16.03
N VAL A 221 28.45 -15.06 15.45
CA VAL A 221 29.27 -16.21 15.83
C VAL A 221 29.96 -15.96 17.16
N ASN A 222 30.56 -14.80 17.30
CA ASN A 222 31.31 -14.41 18.52
C ASN A 222 30.41 -13.67 19.52
N ASN A 223 29.15 -13.39 19.17
CA ASN A 223 28.20 -12.62 19.97
C ASN A 223 28.73 -11.22 20.36
N VAL A 224 29.35 -10.51 19.41
CA VAL A 224 30.00 -9.22 19.62
C VAL A 224 29.38 -8.13 18.77
N LEU A 225 29.11 -6.97 19.39
CA LEU A 225 28.74 -5.75 18.69
C LEU A 225 29.97 -5.15 18.02
N GLU A 226 30.10 -5.27 16.71
CA GLU A 226 31.25 -4.73 15.95
C GLU A 226 31.13 -3.23 15.69
N LYS A 227 29.92 -2.78 15.40
CA LYS A 227 29.64 -1.38 15.09
C LYS A 227 28.28 -1.00 15.61
N GLU A 228 28.23 -0.03 16.48
CA GLU A 228 27.01 0.63 16.92
C GLU A 228 26.76 1.88 16.08
N THR A 229 25.51 2.14 15.72
CA THR A 229 25.09 3.36 15.02
C THR A 229 24.07 4.10 15.87
N GLU A 230 24.18 5.42 15.87
CA GLU A 230 23.15 6.28 16.45
C GLU A 230 21.94 6.38 15.52
N GLY A 231 20.76 6.52 16.10
CA GLY A 231 19.53 6.72 15.35
C GLY A 231 19.53 8.05 14.61
N ILE A 232 19.26 8.01 13.31
CA ILE A 232 19.09 9.23 12.52
C ILE A 232 17.61 9.62 12.58
N ILE A 233 17.31 10.78 13.14
CA ILE A 233 15.96 11.34 13.09
C ILE A 233 15.69 11.74 11.63
N ILE A 234 14.80 11.01 10.98
CA ILE A 234 14.32 11.38 9.65
C ILE A 234 13.37 12.57 9.85
N GLU A 235 13.88 13.78 9.67
CA GLU A 235 13.03 14.97 9.68
C GLU A 235 11.94 14.83 8.63
N HIS A 236 10.71 14.93 9.08
CA HIS A 236 9.55 14.79 8.21
C HIS A 236 9.60 15.82 7.07
N ALA A 237 9.30 15.37 5.87
CA ALA A 237 9.41 16.05 4.57
C ALA A 237 8.74 17.45 4.45
N LYS A 238 8.23 18.07 5.52
CA LYS A 238 7.63 19.42 5.49
C LYS A 238 8.63 20.50 5.16
N GLU A 239 9.90 20.37 5.54
CA GLU A 239 10.93 21.37 5.21
C GLU A 239 11.54 21.15 3.83
N LYS A 240 11.73 19.89 3.41
CA LYS A 240 12.17 19.58 2.03
C LYS A 240 11.14 19.95 0.96
N ALA A 241 9.85 20.06 1.29
CA ALA A 241 8.82 20.48 0.35
C ALA A 241 8.92 21.98 -0.03
N LYS A 242 9.45 22.84 0.85
CA LYS A 242 9.69 24.28 0.54
C LYS A 242 10.90 24.46 -0.39
N ALA A 243 11.98 23.72 -0.19
CA ALA A 243 13.15 23.74 -1.06
C ALA A 243 12.88 23.06 -2.43
N ARG A 244 12.06 22.01 -2.47
CA ARG A 244 11.63 21.34 -3.70
C ARG A 244 10.65 22.15 -4.56
N LYS A 245 9.98 23.17 -4.04
CA LYS A 245 9.07 24.01 -4.87
C LYS A 245 9.80 24.78 -5.96
N ALA A 246 11.04 25.20 -5.72
CA ALA A 246 11.88 25.85 -6.74
C ALA A 246 12.49 24.81 -7.71
N SER A 247 12.80 23.58 -7.26
CA SER A 247 13.37 22.52 -8.08
C SER A 247 12.31 21.70 -8.84
N GLY A 248 11.07 21.69 -8.41
CA GLY A 248 10.00 20.85 -8.97
C GLY A 248 9.60 21.23 -10.40
N VAL A 249 9.68 22.50 -10.75
CA VAL A 249 9.38 22.97 -12.12
C VAL A 249 10.53 22.63 -13.04
N TYR A 250 11.76 22.83 -12.60
CA TYR A 250 12.96 22.46 -13.36
C TYR A 250 13.06 20.93 -13.55
N ALA A 251 12.84 20.15 -12.53
CA ALA A 251 12.83 18.68 -12.63
C ALA A 251 11.73 18.16 -13.59
N ARG A 252 10.57 18.84 -13.65
CA ARG A 252 9.53 18.54 -14.66
C ARG A 252 9.98 18.87 -16.07
N LEU A 253 10.71 19.97 -16.24
CA LEU A 253 11.26 20.37 -17.52
C LEU A 253 12.34 19.37 -17.98
N GLU A 254 13.24 18.97 -17.08
CA GLU A 254 14.25 17.96 -17.32
C GLU A 254 13.65 16.59 -17.70
N ALA A 255 12.62 16.16 -16.96
CA ALA A 255 11.88 14.94 -17.29
C ALA A 255 11.19 15.01 -18.66
N ALA A 256 10.67 16.18 -19.05
CA ALA A 256 10.10 16.41 -20.38
C ALA A 256 11.20 16.33 -21.47
N GLY A 257 12.38 16.85 -21.20
CA GLY A 257 13.54 16.71 -22.09
C GLY A 257 13.97 15.24 -22.28
N HIS A 258 14.08 14.47 -21.22
CA HIS A 258 14.37 13.04 -21.30
C HIS A 258 13.29 12.25 -22.06
N ARG A 259 12.03 12.59 -21.90
CA ARG A 259 10.93 11.99 -22.67
C ARG A 259 11.03 12.36 -24.14
N LEU A 260 11.39 13.60 -24.48
CA LEU A 260 11.61 14.02 -25.86
C LEU A 260 12.74 13.23 -26.53
N LEU A 261 13.86 13.04 -25.85
CA LEU A 261 14.96 12.19 -26.32
C LEU A 261 14.56 10.75 -26.57
N ALA A 262 13.73 10.18 -25.72
CA ALA A 262 13.18 8.83 -25.89
C ALA A 262 12.29 8.75 -27.15
N VAL A 263 11.45 9.77 -27.38
CA VAL A 263 10.61 9.86 -28.59
C VAL A 263 11.45 9.99 -29.85
N ILE A 264 12.52 10.79 -29.83
CA ILE A 264 13.45 10.94 -30.96
C ILE A 264 14.06 9.58 -31.32
N ARG A 265 14.57 8.84 -30.33
CA ARG A 265 15.16 7.50 -30.55
C ARG A 265 14.14 6.49 -31.06
N HIS A 266 12.89 6.55 -30.59
CA HIS A 266 11.84 5.66 -31.07
C HIS A 266 11.45 5.89 -32.54
N ASN A 267 11.68 7.09 -33.06
CA ASN A 267 11.43 7.45 -34.44
C ASN A 267 12.65 7.29 -35.36
N GLU A 268 13.73 6.68 -34.91
CA GLU A 268 14.87 6.33 -35.71
C GLU A 268 14.46 5.41 -36.90
N GLY A 269 14.82 5.80 -38.12
CA GLY A 269 14.36 5.11 -39.32
C GLY A 269 12.97 5.51 -39.86
N GLY A 270 12.31 6.50 -39.25
CA GLY A 270 11.08 7.09 -39.76
C GLY A 270 11.26 7.83 -41.10
N ALA A 271 10.14 8.21 -41.74
CA ALA A 271 10.16 8.91 -43.02
C ALA A 271 10.87 10.27 -42.91
N ASN A 272 11.81 10.58 -43.76
CA ASN A 272 12.64 11.79 -43.73
C ASN A 272 11.80 13.08 -43.62
N LYS A 273 10.63 13.14 -44.29
CA LYS A 273 9.74 14.32 -44.24
C LYS A 273 9.18 14.54 -42.84
N ASP A 274 8.82 13.48 -42.15
CA ASP A 274 8.21 13.56 -40.80
C ASP A 274 9.32 13.85 -39.77
N LEU A 275 10.50 13.29 -39.91
CA LEU A 275 11.67 13.58 -39.09
C LEU A 275 12.12 15.02 -39.23
N ALA A 276 12.14 15.57 -40.46
CA ALA A 276 12.48 16.97 -40.70
C ALA A 276 11.47 17.92 -39.99
N ARG A 277 10.19 17.65 -40.15
CA ARG A 277 9.13 18.45 -39.51
C ARG A 277 9.23 18.39 -37.98
N PHE A 278 9.55 17.22 -37.44
CA PHE A 278 9.74 17.05 -35.98
C PHE A 278 10.96 17.82 -35.48
N ALA A 279 12.07 17.78 -36.22
CA ALA A 279 13.28 18.54 -35.92
C ALA A 279 13.00 20.07 -35.93
N ASP A 280 12.26 20.57 -36.92
CA ASP A 280 11.90 21.99 -37.01
C ASP A 280 11.05 22.44 -35.81
N GLN A 281 10.13 21.58 -35.34
CA GLN A 281 9.34 21.87 -34.12
C GLN A 281 10.20 21.97 -32.86
N ILE A 282 11.17 21.07 -32.71
CA ILE A 282 12.12 21.09 -31.58
C ILE A 282 12.97 22.33 -31.62
N ASN A 283 13.55 22.66 -32.80
CA ASN A 283 14.38 23.85 -32.97
C ASN A 283 13.60 25.14 -32.66
N SER A 284 12.39 25.26 -33.19
CA SER A 284 11.50 26.39 -32.89
C SER A 284 11.19 26.52 -31.38
N LEU A 285 11.08 25.41 -30.67
CA LEU A 285 10.89 25.43 -29.21
C LEU A 285 12.17 25.88 -28.50
N CYS A 286 13.34 25.41 -28.94
CA CYS A 286 14.65 25.82 -28.41
C CYS A 286 14.88 27.31 -28.62
N ASP A 287 14.70 27.82 -29.83
CA ASP A 287 14.88 29.24 -30.18
C ASP A 287 13.98 30.17 -29.33
N LYS A 288 12.78 29.71 -29.00
CA LYS A 288 11.84 30.46 -28.17
C LYS A 288 12.30 30.59 -26.72
N TRP A 289 13.03 29.62 -26.18
CA TRP A 289 13.39 29.53 -24.77
C TRP A 289 14.89 29.69 -24.49
N ASP A 290 15.73 29.72 -25.51
CA ASP A 290 17.16 30.01 -25.41
C ASP A 290 17.32 31.55 -25.30
N ARG A 291 17.45 32.03 -24.04
CA ARG A 291 17.56 33.44 -23.70
C ARG A 291 18.90 33.75 -23.06
#